data_5c7b7a7c4a565846b032b54513e948a7
#
_entry.id   5c7b7a7c4a565846b032b54513e948a7
#
_cell.length_a   1.000
_cell.length_b   1.000
_cell.length_c   1.000
_cell.angle_alpha   90.00
_cell.angle_beta   90.00
_cell.angle_gamma   90.00
#
_symmetry.space_group_name_H-M   'P 1'
#
loop_
_entity.id
_entity.type
_entity.pdbx_description
1 polymer ?
#
loop_
_entity_poly.entity_id
_entity_poly.type
_entity_poly.pdbx_seq_one_letter_code
_entity_poly.pdbx_strand_id
1 'polypeptide(L)'
;MVEKVTANIGFEKKIWDAACVLRGNMDASEYKSVVLGLIFLKYISDRFEEKYQQLIEEGDGFEEDVDEYISEGIFFVPENARWGVIASKAHTAEIGTVIDEAMRAIEKENRRLKDILPKNFARPELDKRRLGEVVDLFTNIKMVDSGSSKDVLGRTYEYCLSKFAEQEGKLAGEFYTPSCVVRTLVEVLQPYNGRVYDPCCGSGGMFVQSAKFIENHSGNINNISVFGQDSNPTTWKLAQMNLAIRGIEANLGSYNADTFFNDCHPTLRADFIMANPPFNLSGWGAEQLKDDVRWQYGIPPASNANFAWLQHMIYHLAPNGKIGMVLANGALSSQNGGEGEIRQNIVNADLVECIVAMPTQLFYTTQIPVSLWFLSKNKKQKGKTLFIDARKLGTMVTRKLRELSDGSVNPENNDIGKIADTYKAFCDGTLEDQKGFCAVVDTEEIAKQDYILTPGRYVGIEEQEDDGEPFEEKMARLTGELSELFAQSHALENEIRQKLEAIGYGV
;
A
#
# COMPACT_ATOMS: atom_id res chain seq x y z
N MET A 1 -25.97 4.12 -14.79
CA MET A 1 -25.37 2.78 -14.71
C MET A 1 -23.87 3.00 -14.73
N VAL A 2 -23.22 2.90 -13.58
CA VAL A 2 -21.75 3.04 -13.50
C VAL A 2 -21.17 1.75 -14.06
N GLU A 3 -20.60 1.82 -15.24
CA GLU A 3 -19.83 0.71 -15.81
C GLU A 3 -18.68 0.38 -14.85
N LYS A 4 -18.69 -0.84 -14.34
CA LYS A 4 -17.65 -1.38 -13.51
C LYS A 4 -16.38 -1.49 -14.32
N VAL A 5 -15.42 -0.60 -14.03
CA VAL A 5 -14.03 -0.73 -14.47
C VAL A 5 -13.42 -1.93 -13.75
N THR A 6 -13.64 -3.10 -14.30
CA THR A 6 -13.02 -4.33 -13.81
C THR A 6 -12.79 -5.26 -14.98
N ALA A 7 -11.67 -5.05 -15.65
CA ALA A 7 -11.13 -6.10 -16.47
C ALA A 7 -10.85 -7.32 -15.55
N ASN A 8 -11.63 -8.40 -15.74
CA ASN A 8 -11.48 -9.74 -15.14
C ASN A 8 -11.45 -9.90 -13.60
N ILE A 9 -12.40 -9.31 -12.87
CA ILE A 9 -12.65 -9.65 -11.44
C ILE A 9 -13.17 -11.10 -11.23
N GLY A 10 -13.40 -11.86 -12.28
CA GLY A 10 -13.96 -13.21 -12.15
C GLY A 10 -13.02 -14.23 -11.52
N PHE A 11 -11.71 -14.10 -11.73
CA PHE A 11 -10.70 -15.05 -11.33
C PHE A 11 -10.21 -14.81 -9.89
N GLU A 12 -9.80 -13.59 -9.58
CA GLU A 12 -9.33 -13.19 -8.25
C GLU A 12 -10.40 -13.43 -7.19
N LYS A 13 -11.66 -13.14 -7.55
CA LYS A 13 -12.80 -13.43 -6.67
C LYS A 13 -12.99 -14.92 -6.43
N LYS A 14 -12.85 -15.77 -7.44
CA LYS A 14 -12.98 -17.23 -7.27
C LYS A 14 -11.91 -17.79 -6.32
N ILE A 15 -10.67 -17.30 -6.44
CA ILE A 15 -9.58 -17.69 -5.53
C ILE A 15 -9.89 -17.24 -4.11
N TRP A 16 -10.38 -16.01 -3.95
CA TRP A 16 -10.78 -15.48 -2.65
C TRP A 16 -11.94 -16.27 -2.03
N ASP A 17 -12.98 -16.56 -2.82
CA ASP A 17 -14.12 -17.34 -2.35
C ASP A 17 -13.70 -18.76 -1.94
N ALA A 18 -12.79 -19.39 -2.71
CA ALA A 18 -12.16 -20.66 -2.35
C ALA A 18 -11.36 -20.56 -1.04
N ALA A 19 -10.58 -19.51 -0.91
CA ALA A 19 -9.82 -19.26 0.30
C ALA A 19 -10.73 -19.08 1.52
N CYS A 20 -11.87 -18.39 1.38
CA CYS A 20 -12.84 -18.20 2.47
C CYS A 20 -13.37 -19.50 3.09
N VAL A 21 -13.35 -20.62 2.34
CA VAL A 21 -13.71 -21.96 2.86
C VAL A 21 -12.82 -22.38 4.02
N LEU A 22 -11.53 -21.98 4.01
CA LEU A 22 -10.56 -22.31 5.07
C LEU A 22 -10.76 -21.55 6.38
N ARG A 23 -11.50 -20.44 6.36
CA ARG A 23 -11.55 -19.49 7.48
C ARG A 23 -11.91 -20.14 8.82
N GLY A 24 -12.88 -21.07 8.86
CA GLY A 24 -13.25 -21.80 10.06
C GLY A 24 -13.17 -20.96 11.36
N ASN A 25 -12.48 -21.53 12.37
CA ASN A 25 -12.22 -20.90 13.68
C ASN A 25 -10.80 -20.33 13.79
N MET A 26 -10.09 -20.15 12.67
CA MET A 26 -8.72 -19.60 12.69
C MET A 26 -8.69 -18.11 12.90
N ASP A 27 -7.63 -17.63 13.56
CA ASP A 27 -7.30 -16.21 13.62
C ASP A 27 -7.02 -15.67 12.21
N ALA A 28 -7.38 -14.41 11.97
CA ALA A 28 -7.23 -13.77 10.65
C ALA A 28 -5.77 -13.79 10.16
N SER A 29 -4.79 -13.58 11.05
CA SER A 29 -3.36 -13.57 10.71
C SER A 29 -2.85 -14.94 10.28
N GLU A 30 -3.32 -15.99 10.93
CA GLU A 30 -2.95 -17.39 10.64
C GLU A 30 -3.58 -17.86 9.33
N TYR A 31 -4.86 -17.55 9.13
CA TYR A 31 -5.61 -17.84 7.93
C TYR A 31 -4.97 -17.18 6.69
N LYS A 32 -4.56 -15.92 6.82
CA LYS A 32 -3.83 -15.16 5.78
C LYS A 32 -2.56 -15.88 5.31
N SER A 33 -1.73 -16.33 6.24
CA SER A 33 -0.49 -17.05 5.92
C SER A 33 -0.75 -18.35 5.16
N VAL A 34 -1.78 -19.12 5.56
CA VAL A 34 -2.17 -20.38 4.90
C VAL A 34 -2.64 -20.10 3.46
N VAL A 35 -3.54 -19.17 3.27
CA VAL A 35 -4.11 -18.86 1.94
C VAL A 35 -3.03 -18.32 0.99
N LEU A 36 -2.26 -17.33 1.43
CA LEU A 36 -1.22 -16.74 0.59
C LEU A 36 -0.10 -17.74 0.29
N GLY A 37 0.20 -18.64 1.23
CA GLY A 37 1.14 -19.72 1.01
C GLY A 37 0.67 -20.73 -0.04
N LEU A 38 -0.63 -21.11 -0.03
CA LEU A 38 -1.19 -21.99 -1.05
C LEU A 38 -1.23 -21.34 -2.44
N ILE A 39 -1.61 -20.08 -2.51
CA ILE A 39 -1.58 -19.31 -3.77
C ILE A 39 -0.16 -19.28 -4.34
N PHE A 40 0.82 -19.01 -3.48
CA PHE A 40 2.22 -19.00 -3.87
C PHE A 40 2.69 -20.38 -4.36
N LEU A 41 2.41 -21.44 -3.61
CA LEU A 41 2.78 -22.81 -3.97
C LEU A 41 2.18 -23.24 -5.31
N LYS A 42 0.91 -22.96 -5.53
CA LYS A 42 0.24 -23.27 -6.80
C LYS A 42 0.90 -22.56 -7.97
N TYR A 43 1.22 -21.28 -7.80
CA TYR A 43 1.86 -20.50 -8.85
C TYR A 43 3.24 -21.03 -9.22
N ILE A 44 4.12 -21.20 -8.22
CA ILE A 44 5.48 -21.68 -8.53
C ILE A 44 5.44 -23.05 -9.18
N SER A 45 4.47 -23.90 -8.78
CA SER A 45 4.26 -25.19 -9.40
C SER A 45 3.78 -25.07 -10.85
N ASP A 46 2.86 -24.16 -11.15
CA ASP A 46 2.37 -23.97 -12.53
C ASP A 46 3.47 -23.36 -13.44
N ARG A 47 4.27 -22.41 -12.92
CA ARG A 47 5.40 -21.84 -13.66
C ARG A 47 6.49 -22.86 -13.93
N PHE A 48 6.79 -23.68 -12.93
CA PHE A 48 7.73 -24.77 -13.07
C PHE A 48 7.25 -25.78 -14.13
N GLU A 49 5.99 -26.21 -14.04
CA GLU A 49 5.42 -27.18 -14.95
C GLU A 49 5.41 -26.69 -16.41
N GLU A 50 5.09 -25.41 -16.64
CA GLU A 50 5.14 -24.78 -17.97
C GLU A 50 6.57 -24.88 -18.56
N LYS A 51 7.59 -24.51 -17.79
CA LYS A 51 8.99 -24.60 -18.25
C LYS A 51 9.44 -26.04 -18.38
N TYR A 52 9.04 -26.91 -17.47
CA TYR A 52 9.34 -28.35 -17.50
C TYR A 52 8.86 -28.99 -18.79
N GLN A 53 7.62 -28.73 -19.19
CA GLN A 53 7.05 -29.23 -20.46
C GLN A 53 7.78 -28.63 -21.68
N GLN A 54 8.14 -27.35 -21.64
CA GLN A 54 8.95 -26.74 -22.69
C GLN A 54 10.31 -27.44 -22.86
N LEU A 55 11.03 -27.69 -21.77
CA LEU A 55 12.33 -28.43 -21.82
C LEU A 55 12.20 -29.86 -22.33
N ILE A 56 11.10 -30.56 -21.99
CA ILE A 56 10.79 -31.89 -22.56
C ILE A 56 10.58 -31.78 -24.09
N GLU A 57 9.85 -30.75 -24.56
CA GLU A 57 9.61 -30.56 -26.00
C GLU A 57 10.90 -30.21 -26.76
N GLU A 58 11.84 -29.48 -26.13
CA GLU A 58 13.17 -29.20 -26.67
C GLU A 58 14.04 -30.45 -26.78
N GLY A 59 13.85 -31.41 -25.88
CA GLY A 59 14.43 -32.78 -25.97
C GLY A 59 15.91 -32.87 -25.63
N ASP A 60 16.49 -31.84 -24.97
CA ASP A 60 17.91 -31.81 -24.62
C ASP A 60 18.24 -32.51 -23.29
N GLY A 61 17.23 -32.95 -22.54
CA GLY A 61 17.39 -33.72 -21.28
C GLY A 61 17.75 -32.89 -20.06
N PHE A 62 17.48 -31.57 -20.10
CA PHE A 62 17.77 -30.63 -19.01
C PHE A 62 16.54 -30.29 -18.15
N GLU A 63 15.44 -31.03 -18.28
CA GLU A 63 14.18 -30.77 -17.58
C GLU A 63 14.29 -30.88 -16.04
N GLU A 64 15.32 -31.52 -15.50
CA GLU A 64 15.61 -31.59 -14.07
C GLU A 64 16.85 -30.76 -13.65
N ASP A 65 17.39 -29.96 -14.55
CA ASP A 65 18.52 -29.09 -14.22
C ASP A 65 18.02 -27.78 -13.57
N VAL A 66 18.41 -27.54 -12.33
CA VAL A 66 18.01 -26.40 -11.52
C VAL A 66 18.41 -25.06 -12.16
N ASP A 67 19.55 -25.01 -12.84
CA ASP A 67 20.12 -23.80 -13.42
C ASP A 67 19.28 -23.28 -14.61
N GLU A 68 18.60 -24.18 -15.34
CA GLU A 68 17.68 -23.82 -16.42
C GLU A 68 16.48 -22.99 -15.93
N TYR A 69 16.02 -23.26 -14.72
CA TYR A 69 14.91 -22.53 -14.11
C TYR A 69 15.38 -21.21 -13.48
N ILE A 70 16.49 -21.25 -12.74
CA ILE A 70 17.02 -20.06 -12.06
C ILE A 70 17.41 -18.97 -13.05
N SER A 71 17.97 -19.34 -14.20
CA SER A 71 18.38 -18.41 -15.26
C SER A 71 17.22 -17.56 -15.78
N GLU A 72 16.00 -18.10 -15.78
CA GLU A 72 14.76 -17.42 -16.17
C GLU A 72 13.96 -16.84 -14.99
N GLY A 73 14.52 -16.92 -13.77
CA GLY A 73 13.83 -16.46 -12.55
C GLY A 73 12.65 -17.33 -12.13
N ILE A 74 12.66 -18.61 -12.55
CA ILE A 74 11.65 -19.62 -12.18
C ILE A 74 12.18 -20.40 -10.99
N PHE A 75 11.32 -20.68 -10.01
CA PHE A 75 11.68 -21.51 -8.87
C PHE A 75 11.63 -23.00 -9.26
N PHE A 76 12.68 -23.74 -8.95
CA PHE A 76 12.71 -25.18 -9.16
C PHE A 76 11.79 -25.90 -8.16
N VAL A 77 10.95 -26.82 -8.65
CA VAL A 77 10.04 -27.60 -7.82
C VAL A 77 10.42 -29.08 -7.87
N PRO A 78 11.00 -29.61 -6.78
CA PRO A 78 11.36 -31.02 -6.69
C PRO A 78 10.15 -31.96 -6.91
N GLU A 79 10.36 -33.15 -7.41
CA GLU A 79 9.32 -34.12 -7.77
C GLU A 79 8.29 -34.33 -6.66
N ASN A 80 8.74 -34.49 -5.41
CA ASN A 80 7.88 -34.70 -4.25
C ASN A 80 7.09 -33.44 -3.82
N ALA A 81 7.41 -32.27 -4.38
CA ALA A 81 6.76 -30.99 -4.09
C ALA A 81 5.86 -30.49 -5.23
N ARG A 82 5.80 -31.18 -6.35
CA ARG A 82 4.97 -30.79 -7.52
C ARG A 82 3.49 -30.83 -7.17
N TRP A 83 2.73 -29.92 -7.74
CA TRP A 83 1.30 -29.77 -7.42
C TRP A 83 0.50 -31.06 -7.62
N GLY A 84 0.81 -31.85 -8.64
CA GLY A 84 0.17 -33.15 -8.89
C GLY A 84 0.29 -34.13 -7.72
N VAL A 85 1.43 -34.17 -7.04
CA VAL A 85 1.65 -34.99 -5.83
C VAL A 85 0.79 -34.48 -4.67
N ILE A 86 0.73 -33.17 -4.45
CA ILE A 86 -0.08 -32.54 -3.41
C ILE A 86 -1.57 -32.82 -3.68
N ALA A 87 -2.05 -32.60 -4.90
CA ALA A 87 -3.42 -32.84 -5.32
C ALA A 87 -3.84 -34.30 -5.13
N SER A 88 -2.93 -35.27 -5.43
CA SER A 88 -3.21 -36.68 -5.21
C SER A 88 -3.48 -37.06 -3.74
N LYS A 89 -3.03 -36.22 -2.79
CA LYS A 89 -3.18 -36.40 -1.35
C LYS A 89 -4.25 -35.48 -0.73
N ALA A 90 -4.96 -34.71 -1.53
CA ALA A 90 -5.91 -33.69 -1.07
C ALA A 90 -6.94 -34.19 -0.05
N HIS A 91 -7.43 -35.42 -0.24
CA HIS A 91 -8.44 -36.06 0.62
C HIS A 91 -7.88 -36.97 1.71
N THR A 92 -6.58 -36.91 1.98
CA THR A 92 -5.94 -37.65 3.07
C THR A 92 -5.78 -36.82 4.34
N ALA A 93 -5.70 -37.48 5.49
CA ALA A 93 -5.40 -36.79 6.76
C ALA A 93 -3.99 -36.15 6.75
N GLU A 94 -3.11 -36.58 5.84
CA GLU A 94 -1.72 -36.17 5.73
C GLU A 94 -1.53 -34.90 4.88
N ILE A 95 -2.59 -34.36 4.24
CA ILE A 95 -2.48 -33.25 3.29
C ILE A 95 -1.69 -32.05 3.87
N GLY A 96 -1.89 -31.71 5.14
CA GLY A 96 -1.13 -30.62 5.77
C GLY A 96 0.37 -30.92 5.89
N THR A 97 0.73 -32.17 6.24
CA THR A 97 2.12 -32.62 6.31
C THR A 97 2.77 -32.63 4.93
N VAL A 98 2.04 -33.09 3.92
CA VAL A 98 2.53 -33.13 2.52
C VAL A 98 2.84 -31.72 2.04
N ILE A 99 1.98 -30.74 2.34
CA ILE A 99 2.23 -29.33 1.96
C ILE A 99 3.44 -28.77 2.71
N ASP A 100 3.56 -29.02 4.02
CA ASP A 100 4.70 -28.57 4.82
C ASP A 100 6.03 -29.16 4.33
N GLU A 101 6.03 -30.41 3.91
CA GLU A 101 7.20 -31.10 3.32
C GLU A 101 7.53 -30.54 1.93
N ALA A 102 6.53 -30.29 1.11
CA ALA A 102 6.70 -29.63 -0.19
C ALA A 102 7.34 -28.25 -0.04
N MET A 103 6.86 -27.43 0.91
CA MET A 103 7.44 -26.10 1.19
C MET A 103 8.91 -26.20 1.63
N ARG A 104 9.26 -27.20 2.48
CA ARG A 104 10.67 -27.43 2.88
C ARG A 104 11.54 -27.88 1.70
N ALA A 105 11.02 -28.77 0.85
CA ALA A 105 11.75 -29.24 -0.33
C ALA A 105 12.03 -28.10 -1.32
N ILE A 106 11.06 -27.25 -1.57
CA ILE A 106 11.21 -26.06 -2.44
C ILE A 106 12.24 -25.10 -1.87
N GLU A 107 12.20 -24.79 -0.57
CA GLU A 107 13.19 -23.90 0.07
C GLU A 107 14.62 -24.44 -0.01
N LYS A 108 14.78 -25.75 0.05
CA LYS A 108 16.09 -26.40 -0.02
C LYS A 108 16.76 -26.18 -1.38
N GLU A 109 16.01 -26.27 -2.45
CA GLU A 109 16.53 -26.09 -3.81
C GLU A 109 16.59 -24.60 -4.23
N ASN A 110 15.78 -23.73 -3.58
CA ASN A 110 15.71 -22.31 -3.94
C ASN A 110 16.24 -21.42 -2.81
N ARG A 111 17.50 -21.03 -2.90
CA ARG A 111 18.19 -20.24 -1.86
C ARG A 111 17.48 -18.93 -1.50
N ARG A 112 16.77 -18.32 -2.47
CA ARG A 112 15.99 -17.08 -2.26
C ARG A 112 14.76 -17.28 -1.38
N LEU A 113 14.25 -18.50 -1.26
CA LEU A 113 13.06 -18.82 -0.47
C LEU A 113 13.38 -19.38 0.92
N LYS A 114 14.66 -19.45 1.29
CA LYS A 114 15.09 -20.06 2.55
C LYS A 114 14.41 -19.41 3.77
N ASP A 115 13.73 -20.24 4.57
CA ASP A 115 13.01 -19.85 5.80
C ASP A 115 11.84 -18.86 5.61
N ILE A 116 11.35 -18.66 4.37
CA ILE A 116 10.31 -17.72 4.02
C ILE A 116 8.94 -18.39 3.97
N LEU A 117 8.87 -19.60 3.36
CA LEU A 117 7.58 -20.25 3.09
C LEU A 117 6.87 -20.67 4.38
N PRO A 118 5.54 -20.55 4.46
CA PRO A 118 4.79 -21.04 5.62
C PRO A 118 4.82 -22.56 5.71
N LYS A 119 5.04 -23.08 6.93
CA LYS A 119 5.14 -24.52 7.23
C LYS A 119 4.24 -24.87 8.43
N ASN A 120 2.99 -24.44 8.35
CA ASN A 120 2.00 -24.56 9.42
C ASN A 120 0.68 -25.18 8.94
N PHE A 121 0.74 -25.98 7.86
CA PHE A 121 -0.44 -26.64 7.29
C PHE A 121 -0.80 -27.94 8.04
N ALA A 122 0.17 -28.58 8.69
CA ALA A 122 -0.06 -29.80 9.47
C ALA A 122 -0.75 -29.58 10.82
N ARG A 123 -0.86 -28.32 11.29
CA ARG A 123 -1.42 -27.98 12.61
C ARG A 123 -2.85 -28.52 12.80
N PRO A 124 -3.24 -28.88 14.05
CA PRO A 124 -4.56 -29.46 14.37
C PRO A 124 -5.73 -28.52 14.10
N GLU A 125 -5.54 -27.20 14.27
CA GLU A 125 -6.57 -26.18 14.12
C GLU A 125 -7.03 -26.00 12.66
N LEU A 126 -6.20 -26.43 11.69
CA LEU A 126 -6.54 -26.39 10.27
C LEU A 126 -7.29 -27.66 9.87
N ASP A 127 -8.56 -27.50 9.52
CA ASP A 127 -9.39 -28.60 9.03
C ASP A 127 -8.85 -29.19 7.72
N LYS A 128 -8.38 -30.44 7.78
CA LYS A 128 -7.73 -31.13 6.65
C LYS A 128 -8.68 -31.39 5.49
N ARG A 129 -9.98 -31.58 5.75
CA ARG A 129 -10.99 -31.73 4.71
C ARG A 129 -11.16 -30.44 3.93
N ARG A 130 -11.31 -29.31 4.63
CA ARG A 130 -11.40 -27.97 3.98
C ARG A 130 -10.13 -27.62 3.22
N LEU A 131 -8.96 -27.96 3.78
CA LEU A 131 -7.70 -27.78 3.10
C LEU A 131 -7.66 -28.57 1.78
N GLY A 132 -8.12 -29.82 1.76
CA GLY A 132 -8.25 -30.65 0.56
C GLY A 132 -9.21 -30.05 -0.46
N GLU A 133 -10.39 -29.56 -0.02
CA GLU A 133 -11.36 -28.88 -0.89
C GLU A 133 -10.74 -27.65 -1.59
N VAL A 134 -9.88 -26.89 -0.90
CA VAL A 134 -9.19 -25.73 -1.50
C VAL A 134 -8.10 -26.18 -2.46
N VAL A 135 -7.37 -27.25 -2.16
CA VAL A 135 -6.39 -27.83 -3.10
C VAL A 135 -7.09 -28.26 -4.39
N ASP A 136 -8.26 -28.92 -4.31
CA ASP A 136 -9.05 -29.29 -5.49
C ASP A 136 -9.51 -28.06 -6.30
N LEU A 137 -10.00 -27.03 -5.62
CA LEU A 137 -10.39 -25.80 -6.29
C LEU A 137 -9.23 -25.15 -7.04
N PHE A 138 -8.05 -25.09 -6.40
CA PHE A 138 -6.85 -24.55 -7.03
C PHE A 138 -6.31 -25.42 -8.17
N THR A 139 -6.49 -26.74 -8.09
CA THR A 139 -6.12 -27.67 -9.16
C THR A 139 -6.86 -27.36 -10.46
N ASN A 140 -8.12 -26.93 -10.35
CA ASN A 140 -8.94 -26.57 -11.51
C ASN A 140 -8.71 -25.14 -12.03
N ILE A 141 -7.80 -24.38 -11.40
CA ILE A 141 -7.47 -23.02 -11.78
C ILE A 141 -6.06 -23.00 -12.38
N LYS A 142 -5.94 -22.63 -13.67
CA LYS A 142 -4.64 -22.31 -14.27
C LYS A 142 -4.23 -20.92 -13.83
N MET A 143 -3.11 -20.81 -13.11
CA MET A 143 -2.57 -19.53 -12.65
C MET A 143 -1.67 -18.86 -13.69
N VAL A 144 -1.38 -19.53 -14.78
CA VAL A 144 -0.54 -19.06 -15.87
C VAL A 144 -1.35 -19.10 -17.16
N ASP A 145 -1.45 -17.98 -17.86
CA ASP A 145 -2.09 -17.89 -19.16
C ASP A 145 -1.04 -17.40 -20.19
N SER A 146 -0.88 -18.09 -21.29
CA SER A 146 0.22 -17.98 -22.24
C SER A 146 0.36 -16.64 -22.98
N GLY A 147 -0.39 -15.61 -22.59
CA GLY A 147 -0.38 -14.30 -23.26
C GLY A 147 -0.17 -13.07 -22.38
N SER A 148 -0.34 -13.17 -21.04
CA SER A 148 -0.19 -12.00 -20.15
C SER A 148 0.22 -12.38 -18.71
N SER A 149 0.96 -13.43 -18.53
CA SER A 149 1.02 -14.25 -17.32
C SER A 149 1.76 -13.66 -16.11
N LYS A 150 2.68 -12.71 -16.28
CA LYS A 150 3.46 -12.20 -15.13
C LYS A 150 2.62 -11.40 -14.13
N ASP A 151 1.52 -10.79 -14.56
CA ASP A 151 0.72 -9.88 -13.71
C ASP A 151 -0.53 -10.54 -13.09
N VAL A 152 -1.06 -11.65 -13.62
CA VAL A 152 -2.31 -12.27 -13.10
C VAL A 152 -2.14 -12.72 -11.66
N LEU A 153 -1.03 -13.39 -11.34
CA LEU A 153 -0.78 -13.78 -9.96
C LEU A 153 -0.48 -12.59 -9.05
N GLY A 154 0.33 -11.67 -9.52
CA GLY A 154 0.63 -10.45 -8.78
C GLY A 154 -0.66 -9.74 -8.39
N ARG A 155 -1.60 -9.58 -9.31
CA ARG A 155 -2.93 -9.01 -9.05
C ARG A 155 -3.74 -9.86 -8.08
N THR A 156 -3.74 -11.18 -8.25
CA THR A 156 -4.44 -12.09 -7.33
C THR A 156 -3.90 -12.01 -5.91
N TYR A 157 -2.57 -11.98 -5.77
CA TYR A 157 -1.91 -11.84 -4.48
C TYR A 157 -2.25 -10.49 -3.83
N GLU A 158 -2.16 -9.38 -4.57
CA GLU A 158 -2.57 -8.05 -4.11
C GLU A 158 -4.06 -7.99 -3.76
N TYR A 159 -4.92 -8.59 -4.57
CA TYR A 159 -6.36 -8.67 -4.30
C TYR A 159 -6.62 -9.41 -2.98
N CYS A 160 -5.99 -10.55 -2.76
CA CYS A 160 -6.12 -11.27 -1.49
C CYS A 160 -5.57 -10.46 -0.31
N LEU A 161 -4.43 -9.80 -0.45
CA LEU A 161 -3.88 -8.91 0.57
C LEU A 161 -4.85 -7.78 0.90
N SER A 162 -5.44 -7.13 -0.11
CA SER A 162 -6.43 -6.06 0.10
C SER A 162 -7.69 -6.56 0.81
N LYS A 163 -8.16 -7.77 0.46
CA LYS A 163 -9.31 -8.42 1.11
C LYS A 163 -9.03 -8.80 2.56
N PHE A 164 -7.82 -9.26 2.86
CA PHE A 164 -7.40 -9.48 4.24
C PHE A 164 -7.37 -8.17 5.02
N ALA A 165 -6.79 -7.11 4.47
CA ALA A 165 -6.78 -5.79 5.10
C ALA A 165 -8.21 -5.27 5.38
N GLU A 166 -9.14 -5.48 4.44
CA GLU A 166 -10.56 -5.14 4.61
C GLU A 166 -11.21 -5.90 5.78
N GLN A 167 -10.86 -7.19 5.97
CA GLN A 167 -11.45 -8.05 7.01
C GLN A 167 -10.84 -7.86 8.40
N GLU A 168 -9.53 -7.64 8.47
CA GLU A 168 -8.79 -7.50 9.73
C GLU A 168 -9.09 -6.17 10.45
N GLY A 169 -9.67 -5.18 9.77
CA GLY A 169 -10.09 -3.91 10.35
C GLY A 169 -8.92 -3.06 10.86
N LYS A 170 -9.09 -2.37 12.01
CA LYS A 170 -8.12 -1.36 12.49
C LYS A 170 -6.71 -1.88 12.78
N LEU A 171 -6.55 -3.17 13.09
CA LEU A 171 -5.25 -3.75 13.46
C LEU A 171 -4.38 -4.13 12.25
N ALA A 172 -4.97 -4.36 11.10
CA ALA A 172 -4.25 -4.82 9.90
C ALA A 172 -4.08 -3.76 8.82
N GLY A 173 -4.77 -2.65 8.94
CA GLY A 173 -4.64 -1.51 8.02
C GLY A 173 -3.26 -0.86 8.02
N GLU A 174 -2.47 -1.15 9.04
CA GLU A 174 -1.08 -0.70 9.15
C GLU A 174 -0.15 -1.40 8.14
N PHE A 175 -0.57 -2.53 7.56
CA PHE A 175 0.29 -3.35 6.68
C PHE A 175 -0.03 -3.24 5.18
N TYR A 176 -1.09 -2.56 4.80
CA TYR A 176 -1.49 -2.43 3.41
C TYR A 176 -1.78 -0.99 3.02
N THR A 177 -0.91 -0.43 2.19
CA THR A 177 -1.11 0.89 1.59
C THR A 177 -1.95 0.76 0.31
N PRO A 178 -3.04 1.52 0.16
CA PRO A 178 -3.85 1.49 -1.05
C PRO A 178 -3.03 1.77 -2.31
N SER A 179 -3.27 0.99 -3.36
CA SER A 179 -2.47 1.06 -4.59
C SER A 179 -2.48 2.44 -5.24
N CYS A 180 -3.59 3.18 -5.16
CA CYS A 180 -3.66 4.55 -5.69
C CYS A 180 -2.74 5.52 -4.94
N VAL A 181 -2.59 5.37 -3.62
CA VAL A 181 -1.64 6.18 -2.81
C VAL A 181 -0.20 5.86 -3.20
N VAL A 182 0.13 4.57 -3.30
CA VAL A 182 1.48 4.13 -3.71
C VAL A 182 1.80 4.63 -5.11
N ARG A 183 0.87 4.47 -6.06
CA ARG A 183 1.05 4.98 -7.43
C ARG A 183 1.27 6.49 -7.46
N THR A 184 0.55 7.26 -6.64
CA THR A 184 0.78 8.71 -6.54
C THR A 184 2.20 9.03 -6.09
N LEU A 185 2.72 8.33 -5.06
CA LEU A 185 4.12 8.50 -4.63
C LEU A 185 5.11 8.18 -5.75
N VAL A 186 4.91 7.06 -6.43
CA VAL A 186 5.81 6.57 -7.50
C VAL A 186 5.77 7.50 -8.72
N GLU A 187 4.59 7.96 -9.15
CA GLU A 187 4.45 8.89 -10.29
C GLU A 187 5.08 10.25 -10.01
N VAL A 188 5.03 10.73 -8.76
CA VAL A 188 5.70 11.98 -8.37
C VAL A 188 7.21 11.81 -8.28
N LEU A 189 7.71 10.72 -7.69
CA LEU A 189 9.15 10.51 -7.44
C LEU A 189 9.90 9.97 -8.67
N GLN A 190 9.24 9.18 -9.51
CA GLN A 190 9.77 8.59 -10.73
C GLN A 190 11.09 7.83 -10.54
N PRO A 191 11.09 6.72 -9.77
CA PRO A 191 12.29 5.96 -9.45
C PRO A 191 12.77 5.08 -10.61
N TYR A 192 13.30 5.70 -11.68
CA TYR A 192 13.79 4.96 -12.86
C TYR A 192 15.06 4.15 -12.63
N ASN A 193 15.89 4.56 -11.67
CA ASN A 193 17.15 3.91 -11.35
C ASN A 193 17.62 4.29 -9.94
N GLY A 194 18.56 3.52 -9.39
CA GLY A 194 19.17 3.80 -8.09
C GLY A 194 18.60 2.94 -6.95
N ARG A 195 18.88 3.37 -5.73
CA ARG A 195 18.53 2.63 -4.50
C ARG A 195 17.18 3.11 -3.98
N VAL A 196 16.23 2.20 -3.91
CA VAL A 196 14.87 2.43 -3.39
C VAL A 196 14.79 1.80 -2.01
N TYR A 197 14.37 2.56 -1.00
CA TYR A 197 14.30 2.11 0.39
C TYR A 197 12.93 2.35 1.02
N ASP A 198 12.46 1.37 1.79
CA ASP A 198 11.27 1.47 2.64
C ASP A 198 11.60 0.89 4.03
N PRO A 199 11.71 1.74 5.08
CA PRO A 199 12.07 1.31 6.43
C PRO A 199 10.97 0.55 7.18
N CYS A 200 9.76 0.46 6.62
CA CYS A 200 8.58 -0.22 7.19
C CYS A 200 7.75 -0.82 6.05
N CYS A 201 8.40 -1.70 5.26
CA CYS A 201 7.95 -2.06 3.92
C CYS A 201 6.62 -2.84 3.85
N GLY A 202 6.08 -3.28 4.99
CA GLY A 202 4.84 -4.02 5.00
C GLY A 202 4.90 -5.25 4.09
N SER A 203 3.94 -5.38 3.20
CA SER A 203 3.91 -6.45 2.18
C SER A 203 4.76 -6.16 0.93
N GLY A 204 5.58 -5.12 0.91
CA GLY A 204 6.43 -4.74 -0.22
C GLY A 204 5.71 -3.96 -1.33
N GLY A 205 4.54 -3.38 -1.04
CA GLY A 205 3.71 -2.70 -2.04
C GLY A 205 4.40 -1.54 -2.75
N MET A 206 5.24 -0.76 -2.04
CA MET A 206 6.00 0.35 -2.62
C MET A 206 6.96 -0.14 -3.70
N PHE A 207 7.65 -1.25 -3.46
CA PHE A 207 8.60 -1.84 -4.41
C PHE A 207 7.91 -2.41 -5.64
N VAL A 208 6.77 -3.07 -5.43
CA VAL A 208 5.96 -3.62 -6.53
C VAL A 208 5.48 -2.51 -7.48
N GLN A 209 5.00 -1.40 -6.95
CA GLN A 209 4.54 -0.30 -7.80
C GLN A 209 5.71 0.44 -8.47
N SER A 210 6.87 0.53 -7.81
CA SER A 210 8.09 1.06 -8.43
C SER A 210 8.53 0.21 -9.63
N ALA A 211 8.48 -1.12 -9.48
CA ALA A 211 8.79 -2.04 -10.56
C ALA A 211 7.81 -1.89 -11.73
N LYS A 212 6.50 -1.84 -11.45
CA LYS A 212 5.46 -1.61 -12.47
C LYS A 212 5.64 -0.26 -13.20
N PHE A 213 6.00 0.78 -12.46
CA PHE A 213 6.30 2.09 -13.05
C PHE A 213 7.42 2.00 -14.08
N ILE A 214 8.53 1.33 -13.72
CA ILE A 214 9.67 1.15 -14.62
C ILE A 214 9.27 0.34 -15.86
N GLU A 215 8.54 -0.77 -15.70
CA GLU A 215 8.05 -1.59 -16.80
C GLU A 215 7.14 -0.80 -17.75
N ASN A 216 6.20 -0.01 -17.22
CA ASN A 216 5.28 0.81 -18.01
C ASN A 216 5.98 1.91 -18.82
N HIS A 217 7.15 2.36 -18.36
CA HIS A 217 7.97 3.37 -19.04
C HIS A 217 9.12 2.75 -19.85
N SER A 218 9.00 1.47 -20.23
CA SER A 218 10.00 0.74 -21.03
C SER A 218 11.40 0.69 -20.39
N GLY A 219 11.47 0.82 -19.07
CA GLY A 219 12.69 0.71 -18.29
C GLY A 219 13.05 -0.75 -17.97
N ASN A 220 14.26 -0.93 -17.42
CA ASN A 220 14.71 -2.23 -16.91
C ASN A 220 14.62 -2.22 -15.38
N ILE A 221 13.85 -3.15 -14.80
CA ILE A 221 13.67 -3.31 -13.36
C ILE A 221 15.01 -3.53 -12.61
N ASN A 222 16.01 -4.09 -13.29
CA ASN A 222 17.33 -4.27 -12.72
C ASN A 222 18.11 -2.96 -12.53
N ASN A 223 17.59 -1.82 -12.99
CA ASN A 223 18.20 -0.51 -12.76
C ASN A 223 17.95 0.00 -11.33
N ILE A 224 17.03 -0.60 -10.59
CA ILE A 224 16.82 -0.29 -9.17
C ILE A 224 17.36 -1.38 -8.27
N SER A 225 17.91 -0.96 -7.13
CA SER A 225 18.28 -1.84 -6.02
C SER A 225 17.33 -1.59 -4.86
N VAL A 226 16.60 -2.62 -4.45
CA VAL A 226 15.54 -2.52 -3.46
C VAL A 226 16.05 -2.89 -2.07
N PHE A 227 15.79 -2.02 -1.10
CA PHE A 227 16.13 -2.21 0.31
C PHE A 227 14.92 -1.96 1.18
N GLY A 228 14.73 -2.76 2.22
CA GLY A 228 13.64 -2.57 3.14
C GLY A 228 13.80 -3.37 4.42
N GLN A 229 12.91 -3.16 5.35
CA GLN A 229 12.75 -3.99 6.54
C GLN A 229 11.34 -3.85 7.10
N ASP A 230 10.95 -4.80 7.94
CA ASP A 230 9.71 -4.78 8.70
C ASP A 230 9.91 -5.49 10.03
N SER A 231 9.26 -5.00 11.08
CA SER A 231 9.38 -5.57 12.43
C SER A 231 8.54 -6.84 12.61
N ASN A 232 7.45 -6.97 11.86
CA ASN A 232 6.55 -8.12 11.97
C ASN A 232 7.06 -9.32 11.15
N PRO A 233 7.34 -10.47 11.79
CA PRO A 233 7.92 -11.63 11.10
C PRO A 233 7.02 -12.18 10.00
N THR A 234 5.71 -12.16 10.17
CA THR A 234 4.76 -12.64 9.17
C THR A 234 4.71 -11.70 7.97
N THR A 235 4.63 -10.41 8.22
CA THR A 235 4.61 -9.36 7.19
C THR A 235 5.91 -9.35 6.39
N TRP A 236 7.06 -9.46 7.07
CA TRP A 236 8.37 -9.56 6.42
C TRP A 236 8.44 -10.76 5.45
N LYS A 237 7.95 -11.96 5.88
CA LYS A 237 7.88 -13.14 5.00
C LYS A 237 6.94 -12.93 3.82
N LEU A 238 5.79 -12.29 4.04
CA LEU A 238 4.86 -11.95 2.97
C LEU A 238 5.47 -10.99 1.94
N ALA A 239 6.27 -10.00 2.39
CA ALA A 239 7.01 -9.12 1.49
C ALA A 239 8.01 -9.90 0.64
N GLN A 240 8.80 -10.79 1.23
CA GLN A 240 9.73 -11.66 0.52
C GLN A 240 9.03 -12.49 -0.57
N MET A 241 7.90 -13.14 -0.21
CA MET A 241 7.09 -13.91 -1.16
C MET A 241 6.54 -13.02 -2.28
N ASN A 242 5.98 -11.86 -1.93
CA ASN A 242 5.40 -10.92 -2.88
C ASN A 242 6.41 -10.42 -3.92
N LEU A 243 7.64 -10.11 -3.49
CA LEU A 243 8.71 -9.67 -4.36
C LEU A 243 9.27 -10.84 -5.20
N ALA A 244 9.42 -12.02 -4.59
CA ALA A 244 9.89 -13.22 -5.26
C ALA A 244 9.00 -13.63 -6.45
N ILE A 245 7.67 -13.59 -6.27
CA ILE A 245 6.66 -13.84 -7.32
C ILE A 245 6.91 -12.98 -8.57
N ARG A 246 7.36 -11.74 -8.37
CA ARG A 246 7.56 -10.75 -9.45
C ARG A 246 8.98 -10.70 -9.97
N GLY A 247 9.85 -11.57 -9.46
CA GLY A 247 11.26 -11.55 -9.81
C GLY A 247 12.02 -10.31 -9.34
N ILE A 248 11.47 -9.56 -8.35
CA ILE A 248 12.10 -8.38 -7.79
C ILE A 248 13.14 -8.84 -6.77
N GLU A 249 14.41 -8.51 -7.02
CA GLU A 249 15.48 -8.73 -6.05
C GLU A 249 15.45 -7.62 -5.00
N ALA A 250 15.34 -8.01 -3.73
CA ALA A 250 15.30 -7.08 -2.62
C ALA A 250 16.16 -7.54 -1.44
N ASN A 251 16.82 -6.60 -0.81
CA ASN A 251 17.48 -6.80 0.47
C ASN A 251 16.55 -6.28 1.59
N LEU A 252 15.80 -7.19 2.21
CA LEU A 252 14.91 -6.88 3.33
C LEU A 252 15.54 -7.18 4.69
N GLY A 253 16.87 -7.27 4.76
CA GLY A 253 17.58 -7.74 5.93
C GLY A 253 17.57 -9.28 6.05
N SER A 254 18.41 -9.83 6.92
CA SER A 254 18.49 -11.27 7.14
C SER A 254 17.35 -11.83 8.01
N TYR A 255 16.62 -10.95 8.69
CA TYR A 255 15.48 -11.24 9.57
C TYR A 255 14.60 -10.01 9.73
N ASN A 256 13.38 -10.20 10.25
CA ASN A 256 12.51 -9.08 10.60
C ASN A 256 13.10 -8.26 11.76
N ALA A 257 13.07 -6.95 11.67
CA ALA A 257 13.71 -6.08 12.65
C ALA A 257 12.96 -4.76 12.85
N ASP A 258 12.97 -4.27 14.09
CA ASP A 258 12.50 -2.92 14.42
C ASP A 258 13.50 -1.89 13.90
N THR A 259 13.03 -0.99 13.06
CA THR A 259 13.83 0.01 12.35
C THR A 259 14.53 1.00 13.29
N PHE A 260 13.94 1.30 14.44
CA PHE A 260 14.54 2.23 15.36
C PHE A 260 15.66 1.61 16.18
N PHE A 261 15.50 0.35 16.60
CA PHE A 261 16.47 -0.37 17.45
C PHE A 261 17.48 -1.20 16.66
N ASN A 262 17.08 -1.65 15.47
CA ASN A 262 17.85 -2.65 14.73
C ASN A 262 17.80 -2.37 13.23
N ASP A 263 18.44 -1.26 12.86
CA ASP A 263 18.56 -0.84 11.48
C ASP A 263 19.35 -1.87 10.65
N CYS A 264 18.67 -2.56 9.75
CA CYS A 264 19.29 -3.57 8.88
C CYS A 264 20.20 -2.96 7.80
N HIS A 265 20.14 -1.64 7.59
CA HIS A 265 20.82 -0.95 6.49
C HIS A 265 21.59 0.31 6.96
N PRO A 266 22.39 0.29 8.03
CA PRO A 266 22.90 1.50 8.71
C PRO A 266 23.79 2.38 7.81
N THR A 267 24.39 1.82 6.79
CA THR A 267 25.28 2.56 5.85
C THR A 267 24.57 2.97 4.56
N LEU A 268 23.32 2.53 4.36
CA LEU A 268 22.56 2.85 3.15
C LEU A 268 22.35 4.37 3.03
N ARG A 269 22.54 4.87 1.82
CA ARG A 269 22.13 6.21 1.38
C ARG A 269 21.30 6.02 0.12
N ALA A 270 19.98 6.07 0.30
CA ALA A 270 19.02 5.77 -0.75
C ALA A 270 18.76 6.98 -1.66
N ASP A 271 18.54 6.69 -2.92
CA ASP A 271 18.21 7.71 -3.92
C ASP A 271 16.71 8.04 -3.87
N PHE A 272 15.89 7.04 -3.55
CA PHE A 272 14.46 7.19 -3.29
C PHE A 272 14.07 6.46 -2.00
N ILE A 273 13.31 7.14 -1.15
CA ILE A 273 12.71 6.53 0.04
C ILE A 273 11.21 6.72 -0.05
N MET A 274 10.46 5.64 -0.02
CA MET A 274 9.00 5.66 -0.06
C MET A 274 8.45 4.81 1.07
N ALA A 275 7.61 5.41 1.93
CA ALA A 275 7.10 4.70 3.09
C ALA A 275 5.70 5.16 3.50
N ASN A 276 4.95 4.22 4.06
CA ASN A 276 3.74 4.46 4.82
C ASN A 276 3.91 3.88 6.22
N PRO A 277 4.57 4.61 7.14
CA PRO A 277 4.83 4.11 8.48
C PRO A 277 3.53 4.04 9.31
N PRO A 278 3.53 3.27 10.42
CA PRO A 278 2.42 3.25 11.37
C PRO A 278 2.10 4.65 11.88
N PHE A 279 0.82 5.09 11.72
CA PHE A 279 0.42 6.44 12.11
C PHE A 279 0.35 6.61 13.61
N ASN A 280 0.94 7.68 14.11
CA ASN A 280 0.88 8.08 15.52
C ASN A 280 1.32 6.95 16.49
N LEU A 281 2.31 6.17 16.12
CA LEU A 281 2.83 5.08 16.94
C LEU A 281 3.37 5.62 18.26
N SER A 282 2.80 5.17 19.37
CA SER A 282 3.27 5.45 20.73
C SER A 282 4.09 4.28 21.28
N GLY A 283 4.89 4.55 22.31
CA GLY A 283 5.67 3.49 22.96
C GLY A 283 6.77 2.88 22.06
N TRP A 284 7.28 3.63 21.10
CA TRP A 284 8.29 3.23 20.14
C TRP A 284 9.74 3.21 20.69
N GLY A 285 9.88 3.34 22.04
CA GLY A 285 11.18 3.26 22.70
C GLY A 285 11.99 4.55 22.75
N ALA A 286 11.36 5.71 22.56
CA ALA A 286 11.99 7.04 22.51
C ALA A 286 12.99 7.31 23.64
N GLU A 287 12.67 6.85 24.88
CA GLU A 287 13.52 7.07 26.06
C GLU A 287 14.91 6.43 25.93
N GLN A 288 15.02 5.31 25.22
CA GLN A 288 16.26 4.59 24.98
C GLN A 288 17.07 5.16 23.81
N LEU A 289 16.41 5.96 22.97
CA LEU A 289 16.95 6.50 21.73
C LEU A 289 17.16 8.02 21.78
N LYS A 290 17.19 8.63 22.99
CA LYS A 290 17.33 10.10 23.12
C LYS A 290 18.56 10.68 22.43
N ASP A 291 19.65 9.97 22.50
CA ASP A 291 20.96 10.41 21.95
C ASP A 291 21.25 9.84 20.55
N ASP A 292 20.22 9.37 19.84
CA ASP A 292 20.40 8.78 18.52
C ASP A 292 20.81 9.83 17.49
N VAL A 293 21.81 9.51 16.68
CA VAL A 293 22.39 10.40 15.67
C VAL A 293 21.41 10.82 14.57
N ARG A 294 20.29 10.12 14.44
CA ARG A 294 19.24 10.44 13.47
C ARG A 294 18.44 11.69 13.84
N TRP A 295 18.37 12.07 15.12
CA TRP A 295 17.54 13.19 15.61
C TRP A 295 18.18 14.56 15.37
N GLN A 296 18.59 14.84 14.14
CA GLN A 296 19.29 16.08 13.78
C GLN A 296 18.40 17.34 13.83
N TYR A 297 17.09 17.17 13.76
CA TYR A 297 16.11 18.26 13.74
C TYR A 297 15.33 18.42 15.06
N GLY A 298 15.65 17.62 16.04
CA GLY A 298 15.05 17.59 17.36
C GLY A 298 14.62 16.20 17.79
N ILE A 299 14.53 15.97 19.10
CA ILE A 299 14.19 14.66 19.67
C ILE A 299 12.69 14.40 19.48
N PRO A 300 12.28 13.33 18.79
CA PRO A 300 10.86 13.04 18.59
C PRO A 300 10.17 12.64 19.90
N PRO A 301 8.89 13.01 20.11
CA PRO A 301 8.17 12.71 21.35
C PRO A 301 7.91 11.22 21.51
N ALA A 302 7.96 10.73 22.77
CA ALA A 302 7.65 9.33 23.09
C ALA A 302 6.20 8.93 22.77
N SER A 303 5.29 9.90 22.72
CA SER A 303 3.88 9.70 22.42
C SER A 303 3.58 9.49 20.92
N ASN A 304 4.52 9.84 20.01
CA ASN A 304 4.28 9.81 18.58
C ASN A 304 5.59 9.68 17.78
N ALA A 305 5.70 8.64 16.98
CA ALA A 305 6.87 8.34 16.16
C ALA A 305 6.88 9.01 14.77
N ASN A 306 5.87 9.81 14.39
CA ASN A 306 5.77 10.36 13.02
C ASN A 306 7.07 11.07 12.59
N PHE A 307 7.63 11.93 13.45
CA PHE A 307 8.88 12.63 13.16
C PHE A 307 10.15 11.80 13.42
N ALA A 308 10.05 10.68 14.14
CA ALA A 308 11.14 9.71 14.22
C ALA A 308 11.31 8.98 12.87
N TRP A 309 10.21 8.54 12.27
CA TRP A 309 10.20 7.98 10.92
C TRP A 309 10.75 8.96 9.88
N LEU A 310 10.29 10.21 9.92
CA LEU A 310 10.74 11.22 8.97
C LEU A 310 12.24 11.49 9.10
N GLN A 311 12.76 11.64 10.32
CA GLN A 311 14.20 11.87 10.56
C GLN A 311 15.06 10.64 10.23
N HIS A 312 14.57 9.41 10.49
CA HIS A 312 15.22 8.19 10.04
C HIS A 312 15.38 8.18 8.50
N MET A 313 14.34 8.53 7.76
CA MET A 313 14.41 8.63 6.30
C MET A 313 15.35 9.72 5.83
N ILE A 314 15.34 10.91 6.45
CA ILE A 314 16.29 11.98 6.12
C ILE A 314 17.73 11.55 6.36
N TYR A 315 17.99 10.78 7.43
CA TYR A 315 19.32 10.23 7.72
C TYR A 315 19.79 9.28 6.62
N HIS A 316 18.92 8.44 6.12
CA HIS A 316 19.22 7.47 5.05
C HIS A 316 19.16 8.06 3.64
N LEU A 317 18.78 9.32 3.48
CA LEU A 317 18.68 9.94 2.18
C LEU A 317 20.04 10.30 1.59
N ALA A 318 20.28 9.94 0.34
CA ALA A 318 21.43 10.37 -0.45
C ALA A 318 21.42 11.91 -0.67
N PRO A 319 22.56 12.54 -1.01
CA PRO A 319 22.61 13.99 -1.22
C PRO A 319 21.63 14.53 -2.27
N ASN A 320 21.34 13.76 -3.32
CA ASN A 320 20.36 14.10 -4.37
C ASN A 320 19.06 13.29 -4.26
N GLY A 321 18.88 12.59 -3.14
CA GLY A 321 17.76 11.70 -2.94
C GLY A 321 16.45 12.44 -2.66
N LYS A 322 15.36 11.71 -2.85
CA LYS A 322 13.99 12.16 -2.60
C LYS A 322 13.24 11.21 -1.67
N ILE A 323 12.40 11.77 -0.82
CA ILE A 323 11.49 11.03 0.05
C ILE A 323 10.06 11.26 -0.42
N GLY A 324 9.23 10.22 -0.42
CA GLY A 324 7.78 10.26 -0.45
C GLY A 324 7.21 9.50 0.74
N MET A 325 6.59 10.19 1.67
CA MET A 325 6.09 9.62 2.92
C MET A 325 4.61 9.91 3.10
N VAL A 326 3.87 8.90 3.56
CA VAL A 326 2.46 9.05 3.95
C VAL A 326 2.39 9.33 5.45
N LEU A 327 1.70 10.38 5.85
CA LEU A 327 1.45 10.72 7.25
C LEU A 327 -0.01 11.10 7.47
N ALA A 328 -0.51 10.86 8.68
CA ALA A 328 -1.79 11.43 9.12
C ALA A 328 -1.72 12.96 9.15
N ASN A 329 -2.82 13.63 8.77
CA ASN A 329 -2.85 15.11 8.67
C ASN A 329 -2.49 15.84 9.96
N GLY A 330 -2.61 15.18 11.13
CA GLY A 330 -2.15 15.73 12.39
C GLY A 330 -0.69 16.20 12.39
N ALA A 331 0.18 15.51 11.66
CA ALA A 331 1.60 15.86 11.53
C ALA A 331 1.82 17.24 10.87
N LEU A 332 0.88 17.71 10.04
CA LEU A 332 0.97 19.02 9.37
C LEU A 332 0.89 20.19 10.34
N SER A 333 0.25 20.04 11.50
CA SER A 333 -0.09 21.17 12.39
C SER A 333 0.16 20.91 13.88
N SER A 334 0.46 19.68 14.29
CA SER A 334 0.70 19.32 15.70
C SER A 334 1.86 20.14 16.30
N GLN A 335 1.64 20.63 17.53
CA GLN A 335 2.66 21.29 18.35
C GLN A 335 3.05 20.44 19.57
N ASN A 336 2.44 19.26 19.73
CA ASN A 336 2.62 18.43 20.91
C ASN A 336 4.04 17.86 20.98
N GLY A 337 4.61 17.85 22.20
CA GLY A 337 5.88 17.15 22.48
C GLY A 337 7.07 17.58 21.61
N GLY A 338 7.09 18.82 21.11
CA GLY A 338 8.17 19.35 20.27
C GLY A 338 8.02 19.07 18.77
N GLU A 339 6.93 18.42 18.31
CA GLU A 339 6.70 18.16 16.88
C GLU A 339 6.71 19.45 16.04
N GLY A 340 6.19 20.55 16.57
CA GLY A 340 6.21 21.85 15.89
C GLY A 340 7.62 22.37 15.65
N GLU A 341 8.52 22.24 16.63
CA GLU A 341 9.92 22.65 16.54
C GLU A 341 10.69 21.77 15.52
N ILE A 342 10.47 20.46 15.56
CA ILE A 342 11.09 19.55 14.59
C ILE A 342 10.64 19.90 13.17
N ARG A 343 9.35 20.14 12.97
CA ARG A 343 8.78 20.56 11.68
C ARG A 343 9.38 21.89 11.21
N GLN A 344 9.49 22.87 12.09
CA GLN A 344 10.16 24.15 11.83
C GLN A 344 11.59 23.95 11.38
N ASN A 345 12.37 23.12 12.10
CA ASN A 345 13.77 22.86 11.77
C ASN A 345 13.93 22.18 10.41
N ILE A 346 13.05 21.23 10.06
CA ILE A 346 13.04 20.55 8.75
C ILE A 346 12.69 21.53 7.61
N VAL A 347 11.72 22.42 7.82
CA VAL A 347 11.36 23.45 6.84
C VAL A 347 12.50 24.47 6.66
N ASN A 348 13.09 24.95 7.75
CA ASN A 348 14.23 25.89 7.71
C ASN A 348 15.50 25.27 7.09
N ALA A 349 15.66 23.94 7.17
CA ALA A 349 16.71 23.22 6.46
C ALA A 349 16.43 23.06 4.95
N ASP A 350 15.36 23.66 4.45
CA ASP A 350 14.91 23.62 3.04
C ASP A 350 14.72 22.20 2.48
N LEU A 351 14.22 21.29 3.32
CA LEU A 351 14.03 19.90 2.92
C LEU A 351 12.64 19.61 2.35
N VAL A 352 11.59 20.31 2.83
CA VAL A 352 10.21 20.08 2.38
C VAL A 352 10.02 20.64 0.98
N GLU A 353 9.79 19.77 0.01
CA GLU A 353 9.63 20.14 -1.40
C GLU A 353 8.14 20.27 -1.79
N CYS A 354 7.30 19.31 -1.36
CA CYS A 354 5.85 19.36 -1.65
C CYS A 354 5.06 18.69 -0.53
N ILE A 355 3.87 19.22 -0.25
CA ILE A 355 2.86 18.63 0.64
C ILE A 355 1.55 18.49 -0.13
N VAL A 356 1.00 17.27 -0.15
CA VAL A 356 -0.30 16.98 -0.79
C VAL A 356 -1.31 16.55 0.27
N ALA A 357 -2.40 17.28 0.43
CA ALA A 357 -3.54 16.85 1.25
C ALA A 357 -4.39 15.88 0.42
N MET A 358 -4.48 14.65 0.88
CA MET A 358 -5.20 13.58 0.17
C MET A 358 -6.69 13.56 0.52
N PRO A 359 -7.55 12.98 -0.34
CA PRO A 359 -8.95 12.73 -0.02
C PRO A 359 -9.10 11.82 1.22
N THR A 360 -10.23 11.91 1.89
CA THR A 360 -10.64 10.94 2.91
C THR A 360 -11.06 9.60 2.28
N GLN A 361 -11.16 8.56 3.09
CA GLN A 361 -11.68 7.24 2.67
C GLN A 361 -10.84 6.51 1.62
N LEU A 362 -9.53 6.80 1.53
CA LEU A 362 -8.60 6.04 0.68
C LEU A 362 -8.21 4.70 1.30
N PHE A 363 -8.17 4.60 2.63
CA PHE A 363 -7.76 3.39 3.34
C PHE A 363 -8.96 2.54 3.74
N TYR A 364 -8.84 1.21 3.60
CA TYR A 364 -9.90 0.27 3.99
C TYR A 364 -10.23 0.31 5.49
N THR A 365 -9.24 0.61 6.31
CA THR A 365 -9.27 0.41 7.76
C THR A 365 -9.43 1.69 8.55
N THR A 366 -9.16 2.82 7.95
CA THR A 366 -9.28 4.14 8.58
C THR A 366 -9.86 5.18 7.65
N GLN A 367 -10.68 6.06 8.21
CA GLN A 367 -11.16 7.26 7.51
C GLN A 367 -10.26 8.49 7.78
N ILE A 368 -9.14 8.28 8.49
CA ILE A 368 -8.22 9.37 8.84
C ILE A 368 -7.68 9.97 7.55
N PRO A 369 -7.82 11.30 7.36
CA PRO A 369 -7.23 11.96 6.21
C PRO A 369 -5.70 11.94 6.33
N VAL A 370 -5.04 11.65 5.22
CA VAL A 370 -3.59 11.59 5.12
C VAL A 370 -3.03 12.67 4.23
N SER A 371 -1.75 12.94 4.39
CA SER A 371 -0.97 13.81 3.53
C SER A 371 0.25 13.06 2.99
N LEU A 372 0.65 13.41 1.77
CA LEU A 372 1.90 12.97 1.21
C LEU A 372 2.94 14.08 1.42
N TRP A 373 4.08 13.68 1.97
CA TRP A 373 5.21 14.54 2.20
C TRP A 373 6.32 14.20 1.23
N PHE A 374 6.70 15.15 0.40
CA PHE A 374 7.84 15.01 -0.49
C PHE A 374 8.98 15.88 0.01
N LEU A 375 10.13 15.26 0.26
CA LEU A 375 11.34 15.92 0.72
C LEU A 375 12.50 15.66 -0.24
N SER A 376 13.40 16.63 -0.33
CA SER A 376 14.63 16.51 -1.12
C SER A 376 15.77 17.27 -0.44
N LYS A 377 16.97 16.67 -0.41
CA LYS A 377 18.18 17.37 0.03
C LYS A 377 18.72 18.34 -1.02
N ASN A 378 18.31 18.17 -2.27
CA ASN A 378 18.74 19.03 -3.39
C ASN A 378 17.51 19.49 -4.20
N LYS A 379 16.71 20.37 -3.60
CA LYS A 379 15.52 20.94 -4.25
C LYS A 379 15.90 21.77 -5.48
N LYS A 380 15.14 21.65 -6.56
CA LYS A 380 15.27 22.53 -7.73
C LYS A 380 14.77 23.95 -7.41
N GLN A 381 13.67 24.08 -6.67
CA GLN A 381 13.10 25.36 -6.23
C GLN A 381 13.48 25.61 -4.77
N LYS A 382 14.68 26.15 -4.55
CA LYS A 382 15.18 26.45 -3.20
C LYS A 382 14.35 27.54 -2.50
N GLY A 383 14.13 27.36 -1.20
CA GLY A 383 13.35 28.28 -0.37
C GLY A 383 11.85 28.25 -0.64
N LYS A 384 11.37 27.36 -1.52
CA LYS A 384 9.96 27.25 -1.90
C LYS A 384 9.40 25.88 -1.59
N THR A 385 8.13 25.82 -1.23
CA THR A 385 7.39 24.57 -1.01
C THR A 385 6.10 24.59 -1.82
N LEU A 386 5.81 23.51 -2.53
CA LEU A 386 4.54 23.32 -3.22
C LEU A 386 3.49 22.76 -2.26
N PHE A 387 2.32 23.36 -2.22
CA PHE A 387 1.15 22.84 -1.54
C PHE A 387 0.09 22.41 -2.56
N ILE A 388 -0.43 21.19 -2.44
CA ILE A 388 -1.50 20.66 -3.29
C ILE A 388 -2.66 20.24 -2.40
N ASP A 389 -3.86 20.72 -2.66
CA ASP A 389 -5.09 20.29 -2.02
C ASP A 389 -5.85 19.33 -2.95
N ALA A 390 -5.56 18.05 -2.81
CA ALA A 390 -6.18 16.99 -3.61
C ALA A 390 -7.47 16.42 -2.97
N ARG A 391 -7.99 17.01 -1.89
CA ARG A 391 -9.15 16.48 -1.14
C ARG A 391 -10.42 16.31 -1.97
N LYS A 392 -10.55 17.05 -3.07
CA LYS A 392 -11.69 16.95 -3.99
C LYS A 392 -11.52 15.89 -5.07
N LEU A 393 -10.32 15.33 -5.24
CA LEU A 393 -10.02 14.32 -6.25
C LEU A 393 -10.54 12.93 -5.84
N GLY A 394 -10.58 12.04 -6.83
CA GLY A 394 -11.00 10.65 -6.67
C GLY A 394 -12.50 10.45 -6.64
N THR A 395 -12.90 9.22 -6.91
CA THR A 395 -14.30 8.77 -6.97
C THR A 395 -14.60 7.70 -5.93
N MET A 396 -15.84 7.66 -5.43
CA MET A 396 -16.28 6.62 -4.50
C MET A 396 -16.53 5.32 -5.27
N VAL A 397 -15.69 4.31 -5.02
CA VAL A 397 -15.87 2.96 -5.61
C VAL A 397 -16.80 2.08 -4.77
N THR A 398 -16.91 2.38 -3.48
CA THR A 398 -17.92 1.81 -2.58
C THR A 398 -18.45 2.92 -1.67
N ARG A 399 -19.44 2.61 -0.82
CA ARG A 399 -19.93 3.57 0.19
C ARG A 399 -18.87 4.03 1.21
N LYS A 400 -17.74 3.32 1.31
CA LYS A 400 -16.71 3.55 2.32
C LYS A 400 -15.32 3.79 1.74
N LEU A 401 -15.11 3.49 0.46
CA LEU A 401 -13.81 3.54 -0.18
C LEU A 401 -13.83 4.49 -1.38
N ARG A 402 -12.85 5.37 -1.41
CA ARG A 402 -12.53 6.28 -2.51
C ARG A 402 -11.26 5.80 -3.21
N GLU A 403 -11.18 5.97 -4.51
CA GLU A 403 -9.99 5.71 -5.32
C GLU A 403 -9.61 6.92 -6.17
N LEU A 404 -8.32 7.14 -6.37
CA LEU A 404 -7.78 8.07 -7.35
C LEU A 404 -7.59 7.35 -8.67
N SER A 405 -8.03 7.97 -9.75
CA SER A 405 -7.84 7.46 -11.10
C SER A 405 -6.43 7.74 -11.60
N ASP A 406 -5.86 6.79 -12.36
CA ASP A 406 -4.59 6.93 -13.08
C ASP A 406 -4.79 7.22 -14.58
N GLY A 407 -6.01 7.48 -15.02
CA GLY A 407 -6.34 7.73 -16.42
C GLY A 407 -6.35 6.50 -17.32
N SER A 408 -6.05 5.31 -16.80
CA SER A 408 -5.98 4.07 -17.62
C SER A 408 -7.32 3.70 -18.25
N VAL A 409 -8.43 4.08 -17.63
CA VAL A 409 -9.79 3.81 -18.13
C VAL A 409 -10.37 4.99 -18.88
N ASN A 410 -10.19 6.20 -18.34
CA ASN A 410 -10.56 7.46 -18.95
C ASN A 410 -9.41 8.44 -18.80
N PRO A 411 -8.66 8.75 -19.89
CA PRO A 411 -7.53 9.67 -19.84
C PRO A 411 -7.88 11.07 -19.34
N GLU A 412 -9.13 11.52 -19.49
CA GLU A 412 -9.59 12.82 -18.99
C GLU A 412 -9.74 12.84 -17.46
N ASN A 413 -9.90 11.66 -16.85
CA ASN A 413 -10.01 11.50 -15.40
C ASN A 413 -8.72 10.87 -14.86
N ASN A 414 -7.65 11.65 -14.78
CA ASN A 414 -6.34 11.23 -14.28
C ASN A 414 -5.96 12.05 -13.04
N ASP A 415 -6.48 11.67 -11.88
CA ASP A 415 -6.21 12.34 -10.61
C ASP A 415 -4.73 12.25 -10.22
N ILE A 416 -4.13 11.06 -10.40
CA ILE A 416 -2.72 10.80 -10.09
C ILE A 416 -1.81 11.62 -11.00
N GLY A 417 -2.08 11.61 -12.30
CA GLY A 417 -1.35 12.41 -13.29
C GLY A 417 -1.44 13.90 -12.97
N LYS A 418 -2.62 14.41 -12.60
CA LYS A 418 -2.81 15.80 -12.21
C LYS A 418 -1.88 16.21 -11.07
N ILE A 419 -1.72 15.37 -10.04
CA ILE A 419 -0.80 15.64 -8.92
C ILE A 419 0.65 15.59 -9.40
N ALA A 420 1.03 14.57 -10.17
CA ALA A 420 2.40 14.38 -10.66
C ALA A 420 2.83 15.49 -11.63
N ASP A 421 1.97 15.89 -12.56
CA ASP A 421 2.23 16.96 -13.52
C ASP A 421 2.36 18.32 -12.81
N THR A 422 1.54 18.60 -11.79
CA THR A 422 1.65 19.80 -10.95
C THR A 422 3.00 19.85 -10.25
N TYR A 423 3.44 18.73 -9.64
CA TYR A 423 4.75 18.64 -9.01
C TYR A 423 5.89 18.82 -10.04
N LYS A 424 5.78 18.22 -11.21
CA LYS A 424 6.76 18.38 -12.27
C LYS A 424 6.86 19.82 -12.76
N ALA A 425 5.73 20.48 -13.01
CA ALA A 425 5.69 21.90 -13.40
C ALA A 425 6.32 22.80 -12.32
N PHE A 426 6.09 22.50 -11.04
CA PHE A 426 6.78 23.18 -9.93
C PHE A 426 8.30 22.98 -10.02
N CYS A 427 8.77 21.75 -10.17
CA CYS A 427 10.18 21.46 -10.28
C CYS A 427 10.84 22.16 -11.49
N ASP A 428 10.12 22.31 -12.59
CA ASP A 428 10.60 22.97 -13.81
C ASP A 428 10.44 24.51 -13.77
N GLY A 429 9.80 25.05 -12.70
CA GLY A 429 9.60 26.50 -12.50
C GLY A 429 8.54 27.10 -13.43
N THR A 430 7.66 26.28 -13.98
CA THR A 430 6.59 26.68 -14.93
C THR A 430 5.20 26.64 -14.31
N LEU A 431 5.08 26.23 -13.04
CA LEU A 431 3.79 26.13 -12.38
C LEU A 431 3.20 27.51 -12.09
N GLU A 432 1.94 27.70 -12.46
CA GLU A 432 1.10 28.80 -12.03
C GLU A 432 0.19 28.33 -10.88
N ASP A 433 0.03 29.18 -9.86
CA ASP A 433 -0.84 28.87 -8.73
C ASP A 433 -2.29 28.73 -9.20
N GLN A 434 -2.97 27.71 -8.69
CA GLN A 434 -4.40 27.47 -8.96
C GLN A 434 -5.19 27.55 -7.68
N LYS A 435 -6.04 28.60 -7.53
CA LYS A 435 -6.90 28.77 -6.36
C LYS A 435 -7.71 27.50 -6.05
N GLY A 436 -7.70 27.10 -4.80
CA GLY A 436 -8.39 25.88 -4.32
C GLY A 436 -7.70 24.56 -4.66
N PHE A 437 -6.57 24.57 -5.37
CA PHE A 437 -5.86 23.34 -5.74
C PHE A 437 -4.37 23.35 -5.41
N CYS A 438 -3.59 24.32 -5.91
CA CYS A 438 -2.16 24.36 -5.64
C CYS A 438 -1.61 25.76 -5.49
N ALA A 439 -0.54 25.90 -4.69
CA ALA A 439 0.20 27.14 -4.51
C ALA A 439 1.67 26.88 -4.21
N VAL A 440 2.54 27.74 -4.74
CA VAL A 440 3.97 27.77 -4.44
C VAL A 440 4.25 28.82 -3.38
N VAL A 441 4.81 28.43 -2.25
CA VAL A 441 4.94 29.30 -1.06
C VAL A 441 6.39 29.38 -0.63
N ASP A 442 6.87 30.58 -0.36
CA ASP A 442 8.20 30.82 0.18
C ASP A 442 8.29 30.45 1.67
N THR A 443 9.45 30.01 2.11
CA THR A 443 9.71 29.63 3.52
C THR A 443 9.32 30.74 4.52
N GLU A 444 9.50 32.00 4.14
CA GLU A 444 9.13 33.14 4.98
C GLU A 444 7.61 33.24 5.24
N GLU A 445 6.81 32.89 4.24
CA GLU A 445 5.34 32.89 4.40
C GLU A 445 4.91 31.67 5.26
N ILE A 446 5.57 30.50 5.10
CA ILE A 446 5.34 29.34 5.96
C ILE A 446 5.68 29.69 7.42
N ALA A 447 6.76 30.43 7.66
CA ALA A 447 7.14 30.88 8.99
C ALA A 447 6.07 31.79 9.63
N LYS A 448 5.45 32.72 8.87
CA LYS A 448 4.33 33.56 9.34
C LYS A 448 3.08 32.73 9.72
N GLN A 449 2.96 31.52 9.22
CA GLN A 449 1.88 30.57 9.52
C GLN A 449 2.29 29.53 10.58
N ASP A 450 3.25 29.87 11.46
CA ASP A 450 3.75 28.98 12.54
C ASP A 450 4.25 27.62 12.04
N TYR A 451 4.81 27.59 10.84
CA TYR A 451 5.28 26.38 10.17
C TYR A 451 4.21 25.29 10.04
N ILE A 452 2.93 25.67 9.99
CA ILE A 452 1.82 24.75 9.72
C ILE A 452 1.80 24.46 8.22
N LEU A 453 1.84 23.17 7.86
CA LEU A 453 1.97 22.71 6.47
C LEU A 453 0.64 22.24 5.86
N THR A 454 -0.50 22.68 6.39
CA THR A 454 -1.83 22.30 5.87
C THR A 454 -2.10 23.01 4.55
N PRO A 455 -2.19 22.31 3.39
CA PRO A 455 -2.32 22.93 2.07
C PRO A 455 -3.47 23.92 1.94
N GLY A 456 -4.62 23.62 2.54
CA GLY A 456 -5.79 24.50 2.49
C GLY A 456 -5.57 25.93 3.07
N ARG A 457 -4.47 26.19 3.80
CA ARG A 457 -4.10 27.54 4.25
C ARG A 457 -3.47 28.38 3.14
N TYR A 458 -2.88 27.72 2.15
CA TYR A 458 -2.04 28.37 1.13
C TYR A 458 -2.70 28.44 -0.24
N VAL A 459 -3.51 27.43 -0.61
CA VAL A 459 -4.09 27.35 -1.97
C VAL A 459 -5.26 28.31 -2.22
N GLY A 460 -5.71 29.03 -1.18
CA GLY A 460 -6.86 29.93 -1.28
C GLY A 460 -8.19 29.18 -1.42
N ILE A 461 -9.22 29.94 -1.74
CA ILE A 461 -10.58 29.41 -1.96
C ILE A 461 -10.86 29.50 -3.45
N GLU A 462 -11.34 28.41 -4.02
CA GLU A 462 -11.83 28.37 -5.40
C GLU A 462 -12.95 29.41 -5.55
N GLU A 463 -12.87 30.24 -6.58
CA GLU A 463 -13.94 31.18 -6.90
C GLU A 463 -15.17 30.34 -7.28
N GLN A 464 -16.19 30.37 -6.44
CA GLN A 464 -17.49 29.82 -6.83
C GLN A 464 -18.03 30.72 -7.94
N GLU A 465 -18.41 30.12 -9.06
CA GLU A 465 -19.19 30.87 -10.04
C GLU A 465 -20.40 31.44 -9.30
N ASP A 466 -20.54 32.75 -9.39
CA ASP A 466 -21.71 33.43 -8.83
C ASP A 466 -22.91 32.90 -9.60
N ASP A 467 -23.79 32.16 -8.94
CA ASP A 467 -24.98 31.60 -9.55
C ASP A 467 -26.00 32.71 -9.91
N GLY A 468 -25.64 33.95 -9.66
CA GLY A 468 -26.44 35.11 -10.02
C GLY A 468 -27.73 35.25 -9.17
N GLU A 469 -27.95 34.36 -8.21
CA GLU A 469 -29.08 34.42 -7.28
C GLU A 469 -28.73 35.35 -6.11
N PRO A 470 -29.43 36.48 -5.91
CA PRO A 470 -29.17 37.38 -4.78
C PRO A 470 -29.24 36.63 -3.46
N PHE A 471 -28.30 36.95 -2.53
CA PHE A 471 -28.20 36.24 -1.25
C PHE A 471 -29.54 36.19 -0.48
N GLU A 472 -30.31 37.26 -0.50
CA GLU A 472 -31.61 37.34 0.18
C GLU A 472 -32.65 36.37 -0.43
N GLU A 473 -32.68 36.25 -1.76
CA GLU A 473 -33.57 35.32 -2.47
C GLU A 473 -33.17 33.87 -2.20
N LYS A 474 -31.88 33.58 -2.28
CA LYS A 474 -31.33 32.24 -1.97
C LYS A 474 -31.60 31.84 -0.52
N MET A 475 -31.41 32.76 0.43
CA MET A 475 -31.73 32.52 1.84
C MET A 475 -33.22 32.31 2.07
N ALA A 476 -34.09 33.07 1.43
CA ALA A 476 -35.54 32.91 1.53
C ALA A 476 -36.00 31.56 0.98
N ARG A 477 -35.44 31.14 -0.16
CA ARG A 477 -35.73 29.81 -0.76
C ARG A 477 -35.25 28.68 0.14
N LEU A 478 -33.98 28.72 0.57
CA LEU A 478 -33.39 27.65 1.39
C LEU A 478 -34.06 27.54 2.78
N THR A 479 -34.42 28.65 3.39
CA THR A 479 -35.16 28.65 4.67
C THR A 479 -36.59 28.13 4.48
N GLY A 480 -37.23 28.41 3.34
CA GLY A 480 -38.50 27.83 2.97
C GLY A 480 -38.44 26.30 2.82
N GLU A 481 -37.48 25.79 2.02
CA GLU A 481 -37.24 24.37 1.85
C GLU A 481 -36.92 23.67 3.20
N LEU A 482 -36.09 24.29 4.04
CA LEU A 482 -35.78 23.77 5.37
C LEU A 482 -37.00 23.67 6.26
N SER A 483 -37.87 24.68 6.23
CA SER A 483 -39.12 24.68 6.97
C SER A 483 -40.08 23.55 6.53
N GLU A 484 -40.18 23.31 5.21
CA GLU A 484 -40.94 22.18 4.67
C GLU A 484 -40.36 20.83 5.10
N LEU A 485 -39.01 20.67 5.07
CA LEU A 485 -38.35 19.44 5.51
C LEU A 485 -38.57 19.19 7.00
N PHE A 486 -38.58 20.22 7.84
CA PHE A 486 -38.91 20.11 9.26
C PHE A 486 -40.38 19.66 9.45
N ALA A 487 -41.30 20.23 8.70
CA ALA A 487 -42.72 19.81 8.76
C ALA A 487 -42.91 18.35 8.35
N GLN A 488 -42.18 17.90 7.28
CA GLN A 488 -42.20 16.49 6.86
C GLN A 488 -41.57 15.57 7.93
N SER A 489 -40.45 16.00 8.55
CA SER A 489 -39.78 15.24 9.64
C SER A 489 -40.76 15.03 10.81
N HIS A 490 -41.44 16.08 11.25
CA HIS A 490 -42.41 15.99 12.35
C HIS A 490 -43.61 15.10 11.99
N ALA A 491 -44.11 15.16 10.73
CA ALA A 491 -45.18 14.29 10.27
C ALA A 491 -44.76 12.82 10.29
N LEU A 492 -43.53 12.51 9.82
CA LEU A 492 -42.97 11.15 9.84
C LEU A 492 -42.75 10.67 11.26
N GLU A 493 -42.27 11.53 12.15
CA GLU A 493 -42.09 11.19 13.58
C GLU A 493 -43.39 10.79 14.23
N ASN A 494 -44.48 11.55 13.99
CA ASN A 494 -45.80 11.25 14.48
C ASN A 494 -46.37 9.92 13.90
N GLU A 495 -46.13 9.66 12.62
CA GLU A 495 -46.51 8.41 11.99
C GLU A 495 -45.78 7.21 12.61
N ILE A 496 -44.49 7.33 12.83
CA ILE A 496 -43.69 6.30 13.49
C ILE A 496 -44.21 6.04 14.89
N ARG A 497 -44.49 7.07 15.70
CA ARG A 497 -45.05 6.95 17.05
C ARG A 497 -46.40 6.21 17.03
N GLN A 498 -47.31 6.59 16.13
CA GLN A 498 -48.63 5.92 16.00
C GLN A 498 -48.48 4.44 15.60
N LYS A 499 -47.58 4.13 14.66
CA LYS A 499 -47.35 2.73 14.28
C LYS A 499 -46.70 1.90 15.40
N LEU A 500 -45.81 2.47 16.18
CA LEU A 500 -45.18 1.79 17.33
C LEU A 500 -46.18 1.59 18.44
N GLU A 501 -47.03 2.57 18.75
CA GLU A 501 -48.14 2.41 19.70
C GLU A 501 -49.13 1.30 19.29
N ALA A 502 -49.47 1.21 17.98
CA ALA A 502 -50.39 0.20 17.46
C ALA A 502 -49.87 -1.25 17.64
N ILE A 503 -48.54 -1.43 17.76
CA ILE A 503 -47.91 -2.75 17.99
C ILE A 503 -47.47 -2.93 19.47
N GLY A 504 -47.82 -1.98 20.35
CA GLY A 504 -47.60 -2.08 21.82
C GLY A 504 -46.26 -1.53 22.32
N TYR A 505 -45.53 -0.78 21.48
CA TYR A 505 -44.28 -0.11 21.87
C TYR A 505 -44.48 1.42 21.86
N GLY A 506 -44.64 2.04 23.01
CA GLY A 506 -44.66 3.50 23.14
C GLY A 506 -43.24 4.09 23.14
N VAL A 507 -42.99 5.20 22.36
CA VAL A 507 -41.72 5.97 22.28
C VAL A 507 -41.97 7.40 22.72
#